data_c6b1dc44c0ea6f448dcc94d0213ade2a
#
_entry.id   c6b1dc44c0ea6f448dcc94d0213ade2a
#
_cell.length_a   1.000
_cell.length_b   1.000
_cell.length_c   1.000
_cell.angle_alpha   90.00
_cell.angle_beta   90.00
_cell.angle_gamma   90.00
#
_symmetry.space_group_name_H-M   'P 1'
#
loop_
_entity.id
_entity.type
_entity.pdbx_description
1 polymer ?
#
loop_
_entity_poly.entity_id
_entity_poly.type
_entity_poly.pdbx_seq_one_letter_code
_entity_poly.pdbx_strand_id
1 'polypeptide(L)'
;MTPLIDPFQRAITYLRVSVTDRCDFRCVYCMSENMTFLPKKELLTLEELDRMCSTFIGLGVEKLRITGGEPLVRRDIMTFFRSMTRHLEAGTLKELTLTTNGSQLDRFADDLYAAGVRRINISLDTLDDQKFADITRWGRLPQVIKGIDAAQKAGMRVKINTVALKGFNEDELFTLTEWCHNRDMDLTFIEVMPMGDIGNEDRLGQYWKLSDLRDELRKQFTLTDLPERTGGPARYVRVEETGQKIGFITPLTHNFCESCNRVRLTCTGELFMCLGQEDNADLRSALRNHPSSDAPLEQAIRDAITRKPKGHDFDYSRQTVDGRVSRHMSHTGG
;
A
#
# COMPACT_ATOMS: atom_id res chain seq x y z
N MET A 1 -16.34 9.36 21.53
CA MET A 1 -15.43 10.18 20.67
C MET A 1 -16.12 10.43 19.34
N THR A 2 -16.00 11.64 18.80
CA THR A 2 -16.60 11.97 17.49
C THR A 2 -15.72 11.38 16.38
N PRO A 3 -16.24 10.52 15.50
CA PRO A 3 -15.46 9.90 14.44
C PRO A 3 -14.95 10.94 13.44
N LEU A 4 -13.89 10.59 12.71
CA LEU A 4 -13.37 11.40 11.61
C LEU A 4 -14.31 11.28 10.42
N ILE A 5 -15.07 12.32 10.11
CA ILE A 5 -16.00 12.36 8.97
C ILE A 5 -15.52 13.45 8.01
N ASP A 6 -15.38 13.11 6.73
CA ASP A 6 -15.01 14.07 5.69
C ASP A 6 -16.21 14.86 5.15
N PRO A 7 -16.01 15.89 4.30
CA PRO A 7 -17.10 16.72 3.77
C PRO A 7 -18.15 15.94 2.95
N PHE A 8 -17.84 14.71 2.54
CA PHE A 8 -18.72 13.84 1.75
C PHE A 8 -19.37 12.73 2.58
N GLN A 9 -19.38 12.89 3.92
CA GLN A 9 -19.96 11.96 4.88
C GLN A 9 -19.30 10.57 4.91
N ARG A 10 -18.01 10.48 4.48
CA ARG A 10 -17.23 9.25 4.56
C ARG A 10 -16.49 9.18 5.90
N ALA A 11 -16.72 8.12 6.67
CA ALA A 11 -15.96 7.87 7.89
C ALA A 11 -14.54 7.41 7.54
N ILE A 12 -13.52 8.08 8.11
CA ILE A 12 -12.11 7.73 7.92
C ILE A 12 -11.71 6.70 8.96
N THR A 13 -11.67 5.45 8.54
CA THR A 13 -11.39 4.29 9.42
C THR A 13 -10.09 3.57 9.06
N TYR A 14 -9.37 4.02 8.03
CA TYR A 14 -8.20 3.35 7.50
C TYR A 14 -7.04 4.33 7.31
N LEU A 15 -5.94 4.13 8.06
CA LEU A 15 -4.70 4.87 7.92
C LEU A 15 -3.63 4.00 7.25
N ARG A 16 -3.02 4.52 6.18
CA ARG A 16 -1.76 3.99 5.65
C ARG A 16 -0.61 4.79 6.22
N VAL A 17 0.42 4.11 6.71
CA VAL A 17 1.55 4.73 7.39
C VAL A 17 2.83 4.35 6.67
N SER A 18 3.44 5.31 5.98
CA SER A 18 4.81 5.16 5.46
C SER A 18 5.78 5.33 6.62
N VAL A 19 6.52 4.29 6.95
CA VAL A 19 7.48 4.35 8.07
C VAL A 19 8.89 4.73 7.61
N THR A 20 9.16 4.71 6.31
CA THR A 20 10.44 5.06 5.70
C THR A 20 10.28 5.35 4.21
N ASP A 21 11.11 6.21 3.67
CA ASP A 21 11.28 6.42 2.23
C ASP A 21 12.23 5.41 1.58
N ARG A 22 13.01 4.67 2.39
CA ARG A 22 14.04 3.73 1.94
C ARG A 22 13.43 2.42 1.48
N CYS A 23 14.02 1.86 0.41
CA CYS A 23 13.71 0.54 -0.10
C CYS A 23 15.00 -0.16 -0.50
N ASP A 24 15.05 -1.45 -0.40
CA ASP A 24 16.15 -2.29 -0.89
C ASP A 24 15.97 -2.70 -2.36
N PHE A 25 14.82 -2.38 -2.98
CA PHE A 25 14.56 -2.50 -4.42
C PHE A 25 14.51 -1.12 -5.09
N ARG A 26 14.58 -1.12 -6.45
CA ARG A 26 14.49 0.06 -7.32
C ARG A 26 13.54 -0.22 -8.49
N CYS A 27 12.31 -0.62 -8.17
CA CYS A 27 11.34 -0.99 -9.20
C CYS A 27 11.14 0.14 -10.21
N VAL A 28 11.20 -0.22 -11.51
CA VAL A 28 11.17 0.71 -12.65
C VAL A 28 9.97 1.65 -12.65
N TYR A 29 8.83 1.20 -12.14
CA TYR A 29 7.60 1.99 -12.06
C TYR A 29 7.46 2.80 -10.76
N CYS A 30 8.36 2.64 -9.77
CA CYS A 30 8.21 3.19 -8.42
C CYS A 30 9.27 4.23 -8.07
N MET A 31 10.54 3.97 -8.35
CA MET A 31 11.68 4.78 -7.94
C MET A 31 12.71 4.93 -9.05
N SER A 32 13.37 6.10 -9.09
CA SER A 32 14.62 6.26 -9.83
C SER A 32 15.72 5.38 -9.22
N GLU A 33 16.61 4.85 -10.06
CA GLU A 33 17.74 4.03 -9.60
C GLU A 33 18.65 4.80 -8.63
N ASN A 34 18.92 6.06 -8.93
CA ASN A 34 19.76 6.96 -8.13
C ASN A 34 18.95 7.82 -7.15
N MET A 35 17.98 7.21 -6.47
CA MET A 35 17.10 7.89 -5.52
C MET A 35 17.89 8.46 -4.34
N THR A 36 17.72 9.75 -4.04
CA THR A 36 18.23 10.38 -2.81
C THR A 36 17.21 10.25 -1.70
N PHE A 37 17.60 9.62 -0.59
CA PHE A 37 16.73 9.44 0.57
C PHE A 37 16.87 10.57 1.58
N LEU A 38 15.78 10.79 2.31
CA LEU A 38 15.73 11.82 3.35
C LEU A 38 16.73 11.54 4.48
N PRO A 39 17.33 12.59 5.05
CA PRO A 39 18.13 12.49 6.27
C PRO A 39 17.29 11.94 7.42
N LYS A 40 17.90 11.11 8.29
CA LYS A 40 17.19 10.49 9.44
C LYS A 40 16.47 11.51 10.33
N LYS A 41 17.01 12.72 10.51
CA LYS A 41 16.43 13.79 11.33
C LYS A 41 15.08 14.31 10.80
N GLU A 42 14.81 14.10 9.53
CA GLU A 42 13.56 14.50 8.88
C GLU A 42 12.47 13.43 9.04
N LEU A 43 12.85 12.22 9.38
CA LEU A 43 11.90 11.15 9.63
C LEU A 43 11.33 11.24 11.05
N LEU A 44 10.09 10.80 11.20
CA LEU A 44 9.50 10.53 12.51
C LEU A 44 10.27 9.40 13.19
N THR A 45 10.45 9.47 14.51
CA THR A 45 10.92 8.33 15.32
C THR A 45 9.84 7.26 15.41
N LEU A 46 10.17 6.07 15.91
CA LEU A 46 9.16 5.01 16.08
C LEU A 46 8.15 5.38 17.18
N GLU A 47 8.60 6.13 18.19
CA GLU A 47 7.76 6.66 19.28
C GLU A 47 6.81 7.75 18.76
N GLU A 48 7.29 8.63 17.88
CA GLU A 48 6.46 9.63 17.21
C GLU A 48 5.40 8.99 16.31
N LEU A 49 5.78 7.93 15.57
CA LEU A 49 4.84 7.14 14.77
C LEU A 49 3.80 6.43 15.65
N ASP A 50 4.22 5.85 16.78
CA ASP A 50 3.34 5.24 17.76
C ASP A 50 2.30 6.25 18.27
N ARG A 51 2.76 7.42 18.73
CA ARG A 51 1.90 8.49 19.24
C ARG A 51 0.90 8.95 18.18
N MET A 52 1.34 9.19 16.94
CA MET A 52 0.45 9.55 15.83
C MET A 52 -0.60 8.47 15.55
N CYS A 53 -0.17 7.21 15.40
CA CYS A 53 -1.09 6.11 15.13
C CYS A 53 -2.10 5.92 16.26
N SER A 54 -1.67 6.04 17.53
CA SER A 54 -2.54 5.96 18.70
C SER A 54 -3.58 7.08 18.71
N THR A 55 -3.20 8.30 18.34
CA THR A 55 -4.14 9.42 18.20
C THR A 55 -5.17 9.14 17.11
N PHE A 56 -4.76 8.64 15.94
CA PHE A 56 -5.70 8.25 14.88
C PHE A 56 -6.65 7.12 15.32
N ILE A 57 -6.14 6.11 16.04
CA ILE A 57 -6.97 5.03 16.60
C ILE A 57 -7.98 5.61 17.61
N GLY A 58 -7.55 6.52 18.48
CA GLY A 58 -8.42 7.25 19.40
C GLY A 58 -9.52 8.06 18.70
N LEU A 59 -9.28 8.48 17.45
CA LEU A 59 -10.23 9.21 16.60
C LEU A 59 -11.10 8.29 15.70
N GLY A 60 -11.01 6.96 15.86
CA GLY A 60 -11.87 6.00 15.18
C GLY A 60 -11.25 5.30 13.97
N VAL A 61 -9.93 5.40 13.78
CA VAL A 61 -9.22 4.55 12.81
C VAL A 61 -9.14 3.13 13.35
N GLU A 62 -9.68 2.18 12.60
CA GLU A 62 -9.78 0.75 12.97
C GLU A 62 -8.77 -0.13 12.24
N LYS A 63 -8.12 0.42 11.21
CA LYS A 63 -7.17 -0.32 10.36
C LYS A 63 -5.91 0.48 10.12
N LEU A 64 -4.77 -0.12 10.45
CA LEU A 64 -3.44 0.38 10.09
C LEU A 64 -2.82 -0.51 9.02
N ARG A 65 -2.29 0.13 7.98
CA ARG A 65 -1.42 -0.54 7.01
C ARG A 65 -0.06 0.12 6.99
N ILE A 66 0.93 -0.63 7.42
CA ILE A 66 2.30 -0.18 7.43
C ILE A 66 2.89 -0.35 6.04
N THR A 67 3.53 0.72 5.56
CA THR A 67 4.10 0.83 4.22
C THR A 67 5.41 1.63 4.30
N GLY A 68 5.88 2.12 3.18
CA GLY A 68 7.07 2.95 3.05
C GLY A 68 7.60 2.84 1.63
N GLY A 69 8.91 2.96 1.49
CA GLY A 69 9.62 2.24 0.46
C GLY A 69 9.47 0.74 0.78
N GLU A 70 10.37 0.18 1.58
CA GLU A 70 10.16 -1.14 2.18
C GLU A 70 10.11 -1.00 3.73
N PRO A 71 8.98 -1.29 4.38
CA PRO A 71 8.85 -1.05 5.82
C PRO A 71 9.82 -1.89 6.65
N LEU A 72 10.15 -3.11 6.22
CA LEU A 72 11.00 -4.03 6.97
C LEU A 72 12.50 -3.70 6.91
N VAL A 73 12.92 -2.74 6.06
CA VAL A 73 14.31 -2.23 6.12
C VAL A 73 14.46 -1.12 7.16
N ARG A 74 13.37 -0.61 7.74
CA ARG A 74 13.44 0.36 8.83
C ARG A 74 14.06 -0.30 10.06
N ARG A 75 15.14 0.29 10.57
CA ARG A 75 15.80 -0.20 11.78
C ARG A 75 14.81 -0.24 12.95
N ASP A 76 14.83 -1.31 13.73
CA ASP A 76 14.03 -1.54 14.93
C ASP A 76 12.50 -1.49 14.71
N ILE A 77 12.03 -1.68 13.45
CA ILE A 77 10.61 -1.58 13.08
C ILE A 77 9.70 -2.50 13.90
N MET A 78 10.21 -3.65 14.37
CA MET A 78 9.43 -4.58 15.19
C MET A 78 9.03 -3.98 16.55
N THR A 79 9.76 -2.99 17.06
CA THR A 79 9.37 -2.23 18.26
C THR A 79 8.03 -1.51 18.04
N PHE A 80 7.88 -0.90 16.87
CA PHE A 80 6.61 -0.24 16.48
C PHE A 80 5.47 -1.26 16.30
N PHE A 81 5.71 -2.41 15.63
CA PHE A 81 4.66 -3.42 15.50
C PHE A 81 4.21 -3.95 16.85
N ARG A 82 5.14 -4.24 17.76
CA ARG A 82 4.84 -4.70 19.14
C ARG A 82 4.09 -3.64 19.94
N SER A 83 4.40 -2.36 19.76
CA SER A 83 3.67 -1.29 20.47
C SER A 83 2.22 -1.18 20.01
N MET A 84 1.92 -1.49 18.74
CA MET A 84 0.54 -1.48 18.22
C MET A 84 -0.31 -2.65 18.73
N THR A 85 0.30 -3.73 19.24
CA THR A 85 -0.41 -4.90 19.77
C THR A 85 -1.40 -4.52 20.87
N ARG A 86 -1.06 -3.53 21.72
CA ARG A 86 -1.97 -3.06 22.79
C ARG A 86 -3.33 -2.57 22.28
N HIS A 87 -3.36 -1.98 21.07
CA HIS A 87 -4.60 -1.51 20.46
C HIS A 87 -5.43 -2.65 19.87
N LEU A 88 -4.76 -3.71 19.36
CA LEU A 88 -5.43 -4.95 18.93
C LEU A 88 -6.06 -5.67 20.12
N GLU A 89 -5.31 -5.82 21.23
CA GLU A 89 -5.78 -6.46 22.47
C GLU A 89 -6.92 -5.69 23.11
N ALA A 90 -6.87 -4.36 23.07
CA ALA A 90 -7.95 -3.49 23.54
C ALA A 90 -9.17 -3.46 22.61
N GLY A 91 -9.09 -4.06 21.42
CA GLY A 91 -10.16 -4.05 20.42
C GLY A 91 -10.42 -2.70 19.76
N THR A 92 -9.58 -1.68 20.03
CA THR A 92 -9.68 -0.35 19.41
C THR A 92 -9.11 -0.32 17.99
N LEU A 93 -8.15 -1.19 17.70
CA LEU A 93 -7.65 -1.47 16.35
C LEU A 93 -8.15 -2.86 15.93
N LYS A 94 -8.81 -2.96 14.77
CA LYS A 94 -9.33 -4.22 14.24
C LYS A 94 -8.32 -4.96 13.36
N GLU A 95 -7.46 -4.22 12.66
CA GLU A 95 -6.50 -4.81 11.73
C GLU A 95 -5.18 -4.03 11.71
N LEU A 96 -4.08 -4.76 11.96
CA LEU A 96 -2.71 -4.34 11.70
C LEU A 96 -2.16 -5.19 10.55
N THR A 97 -1.76 -4.56 9.46
CA THR A 97 -1.26 -5.21 8.27
C THR A 97 -0.11 -4.42 7.65
N LEU A 98 0.61 -5.01 6.70
CA LEU A 98 1.65 -4.30 5.95
C LEU A 98 1.59 -4.62 4.46
N THR A 99 2.21 -3.74 3.67
CA THR A 99 2.60 -3.99 2.28
C THR A 99 4.11 -4.03 2.25
N THR A 100 4.69 -5.07 1.68
CA THR A 100 6.13 -5.32 1.62
C THR A 100 6.53 -5.90 0.26
N ASN A 101 7.79 -5.73 -0.12
CA ASN A 101 8.37 -6.41 -1.27
C ASN A 101 8.77 -7.88 -0.97
N GLY A 102 8.65 -8.31 0.29
CA GLY A 102 8.92 -9.69 0.70
C GLY A 102 10.38 -10.02 0.99
N SER A 103 11.33 -9.17 0.65
CA SER A 103 12.77 -9.44 0.74
C SER A 103 13.27 -9.79 2.15
N GLN A 104 12.62 -9.24 3.18
CA GLN A 104 13.01 -9.40 4.59
C GLN A 104 12.08 -10.32 5.39
N LEU A 105 11.04 -10.86 4.77
CA LEU A 105 9.99 -11.61 5.48
C LEU A 105 10.48 -12.90 6.13
N ASP A 106 11.46 -13.58 5.54
CA ASP A 106 12.04 -14.79 6.14
C ASP A 106 12.63 -14.56 7.53
N ARG A 107 13.01 -13.30 7.83
CA ARG A 107 13.56 -12.89 9.14
C ARG A 107 12.51 -12.42 10.13
N PHE A 108 11.37 -11.91 9.64
CA PHE A 108 10.40 -11.18 10.48
C PHE A 108 9.01 -11.83 10.55
N ALA A 109 8.75 -12.91 9.78
CA ALA A 109 7.42 -13.49 9.68
C ALA A 109 6.83 -13.90 11.03
N ASP A 110 7.60 -14.63 11.84
CA ASP A 110 7.15 -15.09 13.16
C ASP A 110 6.90 -13.92 14.12
N ASP A 111 7.80 -12.94 14.14
CA ASP A 111 7.67 -11.73 14.96
C ASP A 111 6.45 -10.88 14.56
N LEU A 112 6.18 -10.74 13.25
CA LEU A 112 5.00 -10.05 12.74
C LEU A 112 3.72 -10.75 13.16
N TYR A 113 3.67 -12.08 13.04
CA TYR A 113 2.52 -12.85 13.48
C TYR A 113 2.30 -12.73 14.99
N ALA A 114 3.36 -12.81 15.78
CA ALA A 114 3.32 -12.60 17.24
C ALA A 114 2.84 -11.18 17.61
N ALA A 115 3.18 -10.17 16.82
CA ALA A 115 2.69 -8.80 16.98
C ALA A 115 1.23 -8.57 16.51
N GLY A 116 0.53 -9.63 16.10
CA GLY A 116 -0.88 -9.57 15.72
C GLY A 116 -1.15 -9.34 14.23
N VAL A 117 -0.15 -9.32 13.37
CA VAL A 117 -0.36 -9.30 11.92
C VAL A 117 -0.92 -10.65 11.48
N ARG A 118 -2.09 -10.65 10.86
CA ARG A 118 -2.77 -11.88 10.39
C ARG A 118 -2.90 -11.95 8.88
N ARG A 119 -2.70 -10.82 8.21
CA ARG A 119 -2.73 -10.72 6.75
C ARG A 119 -1.64 -9.77 6.27
N ILE A 120 -1.03 -10.11 5.15
CA ILE A 120 0.07 -9.36 4.55
C ILE A 120 -0.16 -9.21 3.04
N ASN A 121 0.23 -8.05 2.50
CA ASN A 121 0.28 -7.84 1.06
C ASN A 121 1.74 -7.87 0.62
N ILE A 122 2.06 -8.72 -0.35
CA ILE A 122 3.41 -8.86 -0.90
C ILE A 122 3.38 -8.43 -2.37
N SER A 123 4.27 -7.52 -2.74
CA SER A 123 4.43 -7.08 -4.13
C SER A 123 5.25 -8.10 -4.89
N LEU A 124 4.66 -8.67 -5.95
CA LEU A 124 5.33 -9.64 -6.84
C LEU A 124 4.74 -9.51 -8.24
N ASP A 125 5.55 -9.07 -9.19
CA ASP A 125 5.08 -8.74 -10.54
C ASP A 125 5.34 -9.86 -11.56
N THR A 126 6.22 -10.82 -11.25
CA THR A 126 6.62 -11.90 -12.15
C THR A 126 7.16 -13.10 -11.37
N LEU A 127 7.10 -14.29 -11.96
CA LEU A 127 7.72 -15.52 -11.47
C LEU A 127 9.00 -15.90 -12.23
N ASP A 128 9.40 -15.08 -13.20
CA ASP A 128 10.65 -15.23 -13.95
C ASP A 128 11.78 -14.45 -13.28
N ASP A 129 12.90 -15.12 -12.96
CA ASP A 129 14.04 -14.52 -12.26
C ASP A 129 14.64 -13.33 -13.01
N GLN A 130 14.74 -13.40 -14.35
CA GLN A 130 15.33 -12.33 -15.15
C GLN A 130 14.40 -11.13 -15.22
N LYS A 131 13.11 -11.33 -15.51
CA LYS A 131 12.12 -10.26 -15.50
C LYS A 131 12.02 -9.61 -14.10
N PHE A 132 12.11 -10.42 -13.04
CA PHE A 132 12.10 -9.90 -11.68
C PHE A 132 13.31 -8.98 -11.42
N ALA A 133 14.49 -9.38 -11.86
CA ALA A 133 15.68 -8.55 -11.77
C ALA A 133 15.56 -7.27 -12.62
N ASP A 134 14.99 -7.36 -13.81
CA ASP A 134 14.79 -6.21 -14.72
C ASP A 134 13.78 -5.21 -14.11
N ILE A 135 12.66 -5.70 -13.54
CA ILE A 135 11.65 -4.84 -12.90
C ILE A 135 12.17 -4.21 -11.62
N THR A 136 12.80 -4.99 -10.74
CA THR A 136 13.20 -4.55 -9.40
C THR A 136 14.60 -3.96 -9.33
N ARG A 137 15.43 -4.15 -10.38
CA ARG A 137 16.84 -3.82 -10.53
C ARG A 137 17.75 -4.53 -9.52
N TRP A 138 17.39 -4.52 -8.24
CA TRP A 138 18.24 -5.06 -7.15
C TRP A 138 17.63 -6.25 -6.41
N GLY A 139 16.39 -6.60 -6.73
CA GLY A 139 15.68 -7.71 -6.09
C GLY A 139 16.17 -9.09 -6.55
N ARG A 140 15.88 -10.09 -5.74
CA ARG A 140 16.13 -11.51 -6.05
C ARG A 140 14.86 -12.31 -5.78
N LEU A 141 14.28 -12.89 -6.82
CA LEU A 141 13.02 -13.62 -6.72
C LEU A 141 13.08 -14.78 -5.69
N PRO A 142 14.11 -15.62 -5.62
CA PRO A 142 14.17 -16.69 -4.62
C PRO A 142 14.10 -16.20 -3.17
N GLN A 143 14.61 -15.00 -2.89
CA GLN A 143 14.53 -14.39 -1.56
C GLN A 143 13.09 -14.00 -1.21
N VAL A 144 12.35 -13.45 -2.17
CA VAL A 144 10.93 -13.08 -2.00
C VAL A 144 10.07 -14.32 -1.83
N ILE A 145 10.29 -15.36 -2.64
CA ILE A 145 9.59 -16.65 -2.51
C ILE A 145 9.80 -17.26 -1.12
N LYS A 146 11.06 -17.27 -0.63
CA LYS A 146 11.37 -17.70 0.73
C LYS A 146 10.62 -16.88 1.80
N GLY A 147 10.50 -15.57 1.58
CA GLY A 147 9.72 -14.68 2.46
C GLY A 147 8.22 -15.00 2.44
N ILE A 148 7.66 -15.32 1.28
CA ILE A 148 6.26 -15.77 1.13
C ILE A 148 6.04 -17.07 1.90
N ASP A 149 6.92 -18.05 1.72
CA ASP A 149 6.86 -19.33 2.43
C ASP A 149 6.92 -19.13 3.94
N ALA A 150 7.80 -18.27 4.43
CA ALA A 150 7.90 -17.94 5.85
C ALA A 150 6.61 -17.29 6.39
N ALA A 151 6.00 -16.37 5.64
CA ALA A 151 4.75 -15.73 6.02
C ALA A 151 3.58 -16.73 6.11
N GLN A 152 3.46 -17.63 5.13
CA GLN A 152 2.45 -18.71 5.17
C GLN A 152 2.70 -19.68 6.32
N LYS A 153 3.94 -20.10 6.54
CA LYS A 153 4.34 -20.99 7.64
C LYS A 153 4.04 -20.38 9.01
N ALA A 154 4.22 -19.07 9.17
CA ALA A 154 3.87 -18.35 10.40
C ALA A 154 2.34 -18.24 10.61
N GLY A 155 1.50 -18.62 9.62
CA GLY A 155 0.05 -18.60 9.70
C GLY A 155 -0.59 -17.31 9.17
N MET A 156 0.15 -16.46 8.48
CA MET A 156 -0.41 -15.25 7.85
C MET A 156 -1.10 -15.57 6.53
N ARG A 157 -2.24 -14.92 6.29
CA ARG A 157 -2.88 -14.93 4.96
C ARG A 157 -2.10 -14.02 4.04
N VAL A 158 -1.60 -14.58 2.96
CA VAL A 158 -0.82 -13.85 1.96
C VAL A 158 -1.72 -13.36 0.82
N LYS A 159 -1.52 -12.12 0.44
CA LYS A 159 -2.11 -11.54 -0.76
C LYS A 159 -1.01 -11.00 -1.65
N ILE A 160 -0.94 -11.47 -2.87
CA ILE A 160 -0.02 -10.96 -3.87
C ILE A 160 -0.62 -9.73 -4.54
N ASN A 161 0.15 -8.67 -4.64
CA ASN A 161 -0.16 -7.48 -5.41
C ASN A 161 0.78 -7.44 -6.62
N THR A 162 0.21 -7.40 -7.82
CA THR A 162 0.94 -7.37 -9.08
C THR A 162 0.57 -6.11 -9.85
N VAL A 163 1.55 -5.30 -10.20
CA VAL A 163 1.36 -4.20 -11.15
C VAL A 163 1.32 -4.79 -12.56
N ALA A 164 0.21 -4.59 -13.26
CA ALA A 164 0.05 -5.05 -14.63
C ALA A 164 0.82 -4.11 -15.57
N LEU A 165 1.89 -4.62 -16.18
CA LEU A 165 2.82 -3.88 -17.03
C LEU A 165 2.83 -4.46 -18.43
N LYS A 166 2.34 -3.67 -19.40
CA LYS A 166 2.37 -4.03 -20.80
C LYS A 166 3.81 -4.18 -21.30
N GLY A 167 4.09 -5.25 -22.04
CA GLY A 167 5.42 -5.56 -22.53
C GLY A 167 6.37 -6.18 -21.50
N PHE A 168 5.90 -6.44 -20.27
CA PHE A 168 6.72 -7.06 -19.21
C PHE A 168 6.15 -8.37 -18.69
N ASN A 169 4.91 -8.34 -18.16
CA ASN A 169 4.34 -9.50 -17.47
C ASN A 169 2.98 -9.96 -18.02
N GLU A 170 2.63 -9.53 -19.24
CA GLU A 170 1.39 -9.92 -19.91
C GLU A 170 1.30 -11.44 -20.12
N ASP A 171 2.42 -12.06 -20.45
CA ASP A 171 2.53 -13.49 -20.73
C ASP A 171 2.47 -14.38 -19.48
N GLU A 172 2.61 -13.82 -18.30
CA GLU A 172 2.56 -14.55 -17.02
C GLU A 172 1.21 -14.49 -16.31
N LEU A 173 0.22 -13.82 -16.89
CA LEU A 173 -1.09 -13.59 -16.29
C LEU A 173 -1.75 -14.88 -15.74
N PHE A 174 -1.77 -15.93 -16.56
CA PHE A 174 -2.37 -17.22 -16.19
C PHE A 174 -1.49 -17.96 -15.17
N THR A 175 -0.20 -18.07 -15.46
CA THR A 175 0.78 -18.77 -14.61
C THR A 175 0.81 -18.15 -13.20
N LEU A 176 0.81 -16.82 -13.10
CA LEU A 176 0.81 -16.13 -11.82
C LEU A 176 -0.52 -16.35 -11.06
N THR A 177 -1.64 -16.37 -11.78
CA THR A 177 -2.95 -16.68 -11.20
C THR A 177 -2.98 -18.09 -10.63
N GLU A 178 -2.60 -19.08 -11.43
CA GLU A 178 -2.56 -20.48 -11.01
C GLU A 178 -1.58 -20.70 -9.84
N TRP A 179 -0.40 -20.08 -9.92
CA TRP A 179 0.61 -20.18 -8.86
C TRP A 179 0.09 -19.62 -7.52
N CYS A 180 -0.59 -18.49 -7.53
CA CYS A 180 -1.20 -17.92 -6.33
C CYS A 180 -2.31 -18.84 -5.79
N HIS A 181 -3.19 -19.32 -6.66
CA HIS A 181 -4.33 -20.11 -6.25
C HIS A 181 -3.92 -21.49 -5.72
N ASN A 182 -2.93 -22.14 -6.35
CA ASN A 182 -2.39 -23.42 -5.88
C ASN A 182 -1.70 -23.33 -4.51
N ARG A 183 -1.39 -22.10 -4.05
CA ARG A 183 -0.77 -21.82 -2.75
C ARG A 183 -1.73 -21.17 -1.75
N ASP A 184 -3.02 -21.15 -2.03
CA ASP A 184 -4.07 -20.52 -1.20
C ASP A 184 -3.78 -19.02 -0.93
N MET A 185 -3.34 -18.31 -1.95
CA MET A 185 -3.07 -16.87 -1.87
C MET A 185 -4.04 -16.08 -2.72
N ASP A 186 -4.54 -14.97 -2.17
CA ASP A 186 -5.28 -13.97 -2.96
C ASP A 186 -4.34 -13.26 -3.96
N LEU A 187 -4.81 -12.99 -5.17
CA LEU A 187 -4.11 -12.18 -6.17
C LEU A 187 -4.84 -10.86 -6.39
N THR A 188 -4.09 -9.78 -6.60
CA THR A 188 -4.66 -8.48 -6.99
C THR A 188 -3.80 -7.82 -8.06
N PHE A 189 -4.40 -7.56 -9.22
CA PHE A 189 -3.81 -6.76 -10.27
C PHE A 189 -4.07 -5.26 -10.04
N ILE A 190 -3.08 -4.45 -10.33
CA ILE A 190 -3.08 -3.00 -10.09
C ILE A 190 -2.68 -2.28 -11.37
N GLU A 191 -3.47 -1.30 -11.81
CA GLU A 191 -3.07 -0.39 -12.89
C GLU A 191 -1.86 0.45 -12.46
N VAL A 192 -0.86 0.60 -13.34
CA VAL A 192 0.26 1.52 -13.11
C VAL A 192 -0.26 2.95 -13.00
N MET A 193 0.24 3.71 -12.03
CA MET A 193 -0.24 5.07 -11.75
C MET A 193 0.79 6.13 -12.14
N PRO A 194 0.36 7.31 -12.66
CA PRO A 194 1.24 8.39 -13.07
C PRO A 194 1.76 9.19 -11.86
N MET A 195 2.64 8.61 -11.05
CA MET A 195 3.19 9.23 -9.83
C MET A 195 4.72 9.29 -9.85
N GLY A 196 5.27 10.41 -9.37
CA GLY A 196 6.69 10.65 -9.22
C GLY A 196 7.46 10.72 -10.54
N ASP A 197 8.66 11.24 -10.50
CA ASP A 197 9.62 11.17 -11.60
C ASP A 197 10.47 9.90 -11.42
N ILE A 198 10.38 8.98 -12.38
CA ILE A 198 11.14 7.72 -12.39
C ILE A 198 12.25 7.72 -13.47
N GLY A 199 12.51 8.87 -14.07
CA GLY A 199 13.45 9.00 -15.18
C GLY A 199 12.78 8.78 -16.55
N ASN A 200 13.53 8.19 -17.48
CA ASN A 200 13.11 8.03 -18.88
C ASN A 200 12.16 6.85 -19.16
N GLU A 201 11.61 6.23 -18.12
CA GLU A 201 10.69 5.09 -18.30
C GLU A 201 9.34 5.53 -18.89
N ASP A 202 8.91 4.86 -19.94
CA ASP A 202 7.62 5.11 -20.60
C ASP A 202 6.47 4.42 -19.87
N ARG A 203 5.92 5.07 -18.85
CA ARG A 203 4.74 4.55 -18.13
C ARG A 203 3.49 4.45 -19.00
N LEU A 204 3.37 5.30 -20.02
CA LEU A 204 2.21 5.26 -20.92
C LEU A 204 2.26 4.02 -21.79
N GLY A 205 3.45 3.66 -22.31
CA GLY A 205 3.66 2.42 -23.03
C GLY A 205 3.45 1.18 -22.17
N GLN A 206 3.73 1.27 -20.88
CA GLN A 206 3.53 0.17 -19.91
C GLN A 206 2.11 0.05 -19.39
N TYR A 207 1.23 1.03 -19.66
CA TYR A 207 -0.13 1.02 -19.15
C TYR A 207 -0.98 -0.07 -19.82
N TRP A 208 -1.52 -0.95 -19.00
CA TRP A 208 -2.47 -1.99 -19.39
C TRP A 208 -3.78 -1.80 -18.66
N LYS A 209 -4.88 -1.58 -19.38
CA LYS A 209 -6.20 -1.47 -18.79
C LYS A 209 -6.59 -2.80 -18.15
N LEU A 210 -6.98 -2.77 -16.89
CA LEU A 210 -7.40 -3.99 -16.21
C LEU A 210 -8.74 -4.56 -16.72
N SER A 211 -9.54 -3.79 -17.48
CA SER A 211 -10.66 -4.35 -18.23
C SER A 211 -10.20 -5.36 -19.28
N ASP A 212 -9.15 -4.98 -20.03
CA ASP A 212 -8.61 -5.82 -21.11
C ASP A 212 -7.91 -7.05 -20.53
N LEU A 213 -7.14 -6.87 -19.42
CA LEU A 213 -6.56 -7.96 -18.65
C LEU A 213 -7.65 -8.93 -18.15
N ARG A 214 -8.77 -8.41 -17.66
CA ARG A 214 -9.89 -9.24 -17.21
C ARG A 214 -10.51 -10.04 -18.35
N ASP A 215 -10.60 -9.46 -19.55
CA ASP A 215 -11.08 -10.15 -20.74
C ASP A 215 -10.10 -11.24 -21.20
N GLU A 216 -8.77 -11.02 -21.06
CA GLU A 216 -7.78 -12.08 -21.26
C GLU A 216 -7.97 -13.24 -20.28
N LEU A 217 -8.13 -12.95 -18.97
CA LEU A 217 -8.40 -13.98 -17.96
C LEU A 217 -9.64 -14.83 -18.29
N ARG A 218 -10.69 -14.22 -18.85
CA ARG A 218 -11.92 -14.91 -19.25
C ARG A 218 -11.73 -15.92 -20.37
N LYS A 219 -10.62 -15.89 -21.10
CA LYS A 219 -10.32 -16.90 -22.13
C LYS A 219 -9.99 -18.26 -21.53
N GLN A 220 -9.54 -18.29 -20.27
CA GLN A 220 -9.13 -19.52 -19.58
C GLN A 220 -9.94 -19.80 -18.29
N PHE A 221 -10.49 -18.78 -17.66
CA PHE A 221 -11.19 -18.88 -16.39
C PHE A 221 -12.63 -18.36 -16.45
N THR A 222 -13.52 -18.99 -15.71
CA THR A 222 -14.87 -18.47 -15.46
C THR A 222 -14.83 -17.50 -14.29
N LEU A 223 -15.12 -16.21 -14.56
CA LEU A 223 -15.03 -15.15 -13.56
C LEU A 223 -16.42 -14.67 -13.12
N THR A 224 -16.73 -14.81 -11.84
CA THR A 224 -17.97 -14.32 -11.22
C THR A 224 -17.70 -13.11 -10.35
N ASP A 225 -18.43 -12.01 -10.57
CA ASP A 225 -18.32 -10.79 -9.78
C ASP A 225 -18.73 -11.01 -8.33
N LEU A 226 -17.92 -10.51 -7.39
CA LEU A 226 -18.20 -10.56 -5.97
C LEU A 226 -18.62 -9.18 -5.43
N PRO A 227 -19.71 -9.08 -4.67
CA PRO A 227 -20.11 -7.84 -4.02
C PRO A 227 -19.18 -7.45 -2.85
N GLU A 228 -18.30 -8.35 -2.43
CA GLU A 228 -17.42 -8.20 -1.28
C GLU A 228 -16.45 -7.03 -1.45
N ARG A 229 -16.36 -6.21 -0.38
CA ARG A 229 -15.39 -5.13 -0.27
C ARG A 229 -14.58 -5.32 1.01
N THR A 230 -13.28 -5.42 0.89
CA THR A 230 -12.36 -5.61 2.04
C THR A 230 -11.93 -4.28 2.68
N GLY A 231 -12.72 -3.19 2.49
CA GLY A 231 -12.34 -1.83 2.92
C GLY A 231 -11.16 -1.23 2.15
N GLY A 232 -10.68 -1.92 1.09
CA GLY A 232 -9.66 -1.45 0.16
C GLY A 232 -10.26 -1.00 -1.19
N PRO A 233 -9.41 -0.59 -2.17
CA PRO A 233 -9.85 -0.14 -3.49
C PRO A 233 -10.18 -1.29 -4.45
N ALA A 234 -9.81 -2.52 -4.12
CA ALA A 234 -9.97 -3.67 -5.00
C ALA A 234 -11.44 -4.07 -5.16
N ARG A 235 -11.84 -4.36 -6.38
CA ARG A 235 -13.05 -5.09 -6.73
C ARG A 235 -12.65 -6.53 -7.00
N TYR A 236 -13.47 -7.47 -6.56
CA TYR A 236 -13.12 -8.89 -6.60
C TYR A 236 -13.98 -9.66 -7.56
N VAL A 237 -13.38 -10.65 -8.19
CA VAL A 237 -14.06 -11.75 -8.88
C VAL A 237 -13.65 -13.06 -8.24
N ARG A 238 -14.51 -14.08 -8.31
CA ARG A 238 -14.16 -15.45 -8.03
C ARG A 238 -13.76 -16.12 -9.34
N VAL A 239 -12.72 -16.92 -9.29
CA VAL A 239 -12.36 -17.89 -10.34
C VAL A 239 -13.05 -19.20 -9.99
N GLU A 240 -14.05 -19.61 -10.77
CA GLU A 240 -14.89 -20.75 -10.42
C GLU A 240 -14.13 -22.08 -10.40
N GLU A 241 -13.11 -22.21 -11.26
CA GLU A 241 -12.26 -23.41 -11.35
C GLU A 241 -11.42 -23.66 -10.09
N THR A 242 -11.06 -22.59 -9.37
CA THR A 242 -10.20 -22.69 -8.18
C THR A 242 -10.92 -22.30 -6.89
N GLY A 243 -12.06 -21.60 -6.98
CA GLY A 243 -12.78 -21.01 -5.86
C GLY A 243 -12.09 -19.78 -5.25
N GLN A 244 -10.89 -19.42 -5.71
CA GLN A 244 -10.09 -18.32 -5.20
C GLN A 244 -10.48 -16.97 -5.82
N LYS A 245 -9.97 -15.87 -5.24
CA LYS A 245 -10.35 -14.51 -5.63
C LYS A 245 -9.23 -13.79 -6.35
N ILE A 246 -9.61 -13.07 -7.41
CA ILE A 246 -8.75 -12.07 -8.04
C ILE A 246 -9.32 -10.67 -7.74
N GLY A 247 -8.48 -9.77 -7.27
CA GLY A 247 -8.82 -8.36 -7.08
C GLY A 247 -8.32 -7.50 -8.25
N PHE A 248 -9.04 -6.43 -8.54
CA PHE A 248 -8.66 -5.43 -9.53
C PHE A 248 -8.66 -4.05 -8.88
N ILE A 249 -7.52 -3.34 -8.92
CA ILE A 249 -7.39 -1.96 -8.47
C ILE A 249 -7.24 -1.08 -9.70
N THR A 250 -8.31 -0.38 -10.04
CA THR A 250 -8.49 0.38 -11.29
C THR A 250 -8.64 1.87 -11.00
N PRO A 251 -7.60 2.58 -10.52
CA PRO A 251 -7.73 3.99 -10.17
C PRO A 251 -8.08 4.88 -11.36
N LEU A 252 -7.75 4.46 -12.58
CA LEU A 252 -7.92 5.24 -13.80
C LEU A 252 -9.21 4.91 -14.54
N THR A 253 -9.54 3.63 -14.66
CA THR A 253 -10.70 3.18 -15.43
C THR A 253 -12.01 3.17 -14.63
N HIS A 254 -11.98 2.85 -13.34
CA HIS A 254 -13.14 2.88 -12.45
C HIS A 254 -12.72 3.38 -11.07
N ASN A 255 -12.91 4.67 -10.82
CA ASN A 255 -12.54 5.22 -9.54
C ASN A 255 -13.41 4.64 -8.41
N PHE A 256 -12.80 4.48 -7.24
CA PHE A 256 -13.41 3.97 -6.00
C PHE A 256 -13.52 5.08 -4.94
N CYS A 257 -13.50 6.34 -5.39
CA CYS A 257 -13.38 7.50 -4.52
C CYS A 257 -14.61 7.73 -3.67
N GLU A 258 -15.80 7.40 -4.16
CA GLU A 258 -17.08 7.61 -3.44
C GLU A 258 -17.12 6.94 -2.06
N SER A 259 -16.48 5.79 -1.92
CA SER A 259 -16.41 5.03 -0.66
C SER A 259 -15.03 5.07 0.02
N CYS A 260 -14.18 6.04 -0.33
CA CYS A 260 -12.82 6.10 0.14
C CYS A 260 -12.73 6.55 1.61
N ASN A 261 -12.46 5.60 2.50
CA ASN A 261 -12.29 5.79 3.94
C ASN A 261 -10.83 5.96 4.39
N ARG A 262 -9.90 6.30 3.46
CA ARG A 262 -8.46 6.21 3.69
C ARG A 262 -7.78 7.56 3.66
N VAL A 263 -6.74 7.68 4.50
CA VAL A 263 -5.74 8.74 4.46
C VAL A 263 -4.33 8.14 4.59
N ARG A 264 -3.30 8.94 4.31
CA ARG A 264 -1.91 8.48 4.26
C ARG A 264 -1.00 9.38 5.08
N LEU A 265 -0.33 8.81 6.06
CA LEU A 265 0.71 9.46 6.85
C LEU A 265 2.08 9.10 6.24
N THR A 266 2.90 10.11 5.95
CA THR A 266 4.27 9.91 5.47
C THR A 266 5.24 9.67 6.63
N CYS A 267 6.42 9.18 6.32
CA CYS A 267 7.49 9.02 7.31
C CYS A 267 8.04 10.36 7.83
N THR A 268 7.68 11.48 7.19
CA THR A 268 8.00 12.85 7.62
C THR A 268 6.93 13.48 8.50
N GLY A 269 5.76 12.84 8.64
CA GLY A 269 4.64 13.34 9.44
C GLY A 269 3.66 14.23 8.67
N GLU A 270 3.68 14.18 7.35
CA GLU A 270 2.69 14.83 6.50
C GLU A 270 1.49 13.90 6.29
N LEU A 271 0.29 14.43 6.41
CA LEU A 271 -0.95 13.71 6.16
C LEU A 271 -1.51 14.08 4.79
N PHE A 272 -1.57 13.12 3.88
CA PHE A 272 -2.24 13.25 2.59
C PHE A 272 -3.65 12.65 2.66
N MET A 273 -4.66 13.44 2.32
CA MET A 273 -6.05 13.02 2.30
C MET A 273 -6.39 12.17 1.07
N CYS A 274 -5.63 12.34 -0.02
CA CYS A 274 -5.78 11.58 -1.27
C CYS A 274 -4.42 11.20 -1.86
N LEU A 275 -4.33 10.03 -2.51
CA LEU A 275 -3.11 9.62 -3.20
C LEU A 275 -2.83 10.48 -4.44
N GLY A 276 -3.85 10.82 -5.18
CA GLY A 276 -3.75 11.56 -6.46
C GLY A 276 -3.92 13.06 -6.33
N GLN A 277 -3.64 13.66 -5.16
CA GLN A 277 -3.63 15.11 -4.96
C GLN A 277 -2.48 15.53 -4.05
N GLU A 278 -2.04 16.78 -4.16
CA GLU A 278 -0.86 17.30 -3.45
C GLU A 278 -1.22 17.96 -2.11
N ASP A 279 -2.50 18.24 -1.82
CA ASP A 279 -2.89 18.81 -0.53
C ASP A 279 -2.54 17.89 0.63
N ASN A 280 -1.87 18.45 1.61
CA ASN A 280 -1.41 17.77 2.80
C ASN A 280 -1.51 18.64 4.06
N ALA A 281 -1.26 18.03 5.21
CA ALA A 281 -1.17 18.73 6.51
C ALA A 281 0.08 18.28 7.25
N ASP A 282 0.83 19.24 7.79
CA ASP A 282 1.99 18.99 8.66
C ASP A 282 1.54 18.61 10.07
N LEU A 283 1.52 17.30 10.33
CA LEU A 283 1.22 16.78 11.68
C LEU A 283 2.47 16.71 12.56
N ARG A 284 3.67 16.68 11.97
CA ARG A 284 4.93 16.64 12.72
C ARG A 284 5.10 17.86 13.59
N SER A 285 4.82 19.06 13.06
CA SER A 285 4.91 20.29 13.83
C SER A 285 3.90 20.31 14.99
N ALA A 286 2.66 19.88 14.75
CA ALA A 286 1.66 19.77 15.80
C ALA A 286 2.09 18.79 16.91
N LEU A 287 2.71 17.67 16.54
CA LEU A 287 3.24 16.67 17.47
C LEU A 287 4.42 17.20 18.30
N ARG A 288 5.44 17.76 17.63
CA ARG A 288 6.73 18.16 18.27
C ARG A 288 6.62 19.40 19.11
N ASN A 289 5.78 20.37 18.72
CA ASN A 289 5.58 21.59 19.48
C ASN A 289 4.74 21.37 20.76
N HIS A 290 4.07 20.21 20.87
CA HIS A 290 3.20 19.89 22.01
C HIS A 290 3.51 18.48 22.56
N PRO A 291 4.71 18.26 23.17
CA PRO A 291 5.14 16.92 23.58
C PRO A 291 4.27 16.31 24.69
N SER A 292 3.59 17.15 25.48
CA SER A 292 2.78 16.70 26.62
C SER A 292 1.27 16.67 26.36
N SER A 293 0.81 16.98 25.14
CA SER A 293 -0.63 17.02 24.81
C SER A 293 -0.91 16.56 23.41
N ASP A 294 -1.88 15.68 23.23
CA ASP A 294 -2.34 15.23 21.90
C ASP A 294 -3.45 16.11 21.32
N ALA A 295 -4.03 17.03 22.09
CA ALA A 295 -5.13 17.87 21.62
C ALA A 295 -4.79 18.72 20.37
N PRO A 296 -3.60 19.35 20.25
CA PRO A 296 -3.22 20.06 19.03
C PRO A 296 -3.05 19.12 17.83
N LEU A 297 -2.53 17.89 18.04
CA LEU A 297 -2.42 16.88 17.00
C LEU A 297 -3.80 16.40 16.53
N GLU A 298 -4.71 16.12 17.47
CA GLU A 298 -6.11 15.77 17.17
C GLU A 298 -6.80 16.85 16.35
N GLN A 299 -6.63 18.12 16.74
CA GLN A 299 -7.21 19.25 16.01
C GLN A 299 -6.65 19.34 14.58
N ALA A 300 -5.32 19.24 14.42
CA ALA A 300 -4.68 19.26 13.09
C ALA A 300 -5.16 18.12 12.20
N ILE A 301 -5.38 16.92 12.76
CA ILE A 301 -5.96 15.79 12.02
C ILE A 301 -7.39 16.11 11.58
N ARG A 302 -8.25 16.61 12.49
CA ARG A 302 -9.63 16.96 12.15
C ARG A 302 -9.69 18.04 11.08
N ASP A 303 -8.89 19.08 11.19
CA ASP A 303 -8.82 20.16 10.20
C ASP A 303 -8.35 19.65 8.82
N ALA A 304 -7.40 18.73 8.79
CA ALA A 304 -6.98 18.09 7.54
C ALA A 304 -8.13 17.29 6.88
N ILE A 305 -8.88 16.52 7.68
CA ILE A 305 -9.99 15.71 7.16
C ILE A 305 -11.10 16.57 6.54
N THR A 306 -11.33 17.79 7.02
CA THR A 306 -12.30 18.73 6.40
C THR A 306 -11.93 19.13 4.97
N ARG A 307 -10.67 18.96 4.56
CA ARG A 307 -10.17 19.23 3.21
C ARG A 307 -10.06 18.00 2.32
N LYS A 308 -10.47 16.82 2.82
CA LYS A 308 -10.39 15.59 2.03
C LYS A 308 -11.23 15.71 0.76
N PRO A 309 -10.63 15.53 -0.45
CA PRO A 309 -11.34 15.70 -1.71
C PRO A 309 -12.32 14.56 -1.97
N LYS A 310 -13.28 14.82 -2.86
CA LYS A 310 -14.24 13.80 -3.33
C LYS A 310 -13.52 12.66 -4.07
N GLY A 311 -12.54 12.99 -4.90
CA GLY A 311 -11.79 12.05 -5.72
C GLY A 311 -10.36 12.48 -5.98
N HIS A 312 -9.64 11.70 -6.80
CA HIS A 312 -8.30 11.99 -7.28
C HIS A 312 -8.36 12.65 -8.66
N ASP A 313 -7.24 13.28 -9.06
CA ASP A 313 -7.08 13.99 -10.33
C ASP A 313 -6.14 13.24 -11.31
N PHE A 314 -5.97 11.93 -11.14
CA PHE A 314 -5.16 11.15 -12.08
C PHE A 314 -5.75 11.18 -13.49
N ASP A 315 -4.95 11.62 -14.45
CA ASP A 315 -5.33 11.72 -15.86
C ASP A 315 -4.13 11.41 -16.76
N TYR A 316 -4.22 10.34 -17.56
CA TYR A 316 -3.21 10.01 -18.56
C TYR A 316 -3.36 10.81 -19.87
N SER A 317 -4.50 11.48 -20.10
CA SER A 317 -4.67 12.31 -21.30
C SER A 317 -3.84 13.59 -21.25
N ARG A 318 -3.43 14.01 -20.05
CA ARG A 318 -2.53 15.15 -19.84
C ARG A 318 -1.08 14.67 -19.88
N GLN A 319 -0.48 14.72 -21.04
CA GLN A 319 0.95 14.41 -21.28
C GLN A 319 1.90 15.44 -20.68
N THR A 320 1.41 16.50 -20.05
CA THR A 320 2.20 17.58 -19.48
C THR A 320 2.53 17.31 -18.01
N VAL A 321 3.66 17.85 -17.55
CA VAL A 321 4.15 17.81 -16.16
C VAL A 321 3.08 18.23 -15.15
N ASP A 322 2.18 19.14 -15.54
CA ASP A 322 1.12 19.73 -14.71
C ASP A 322 -0.01 18.76 -14.29
N GLY A 323 -0.08 17.57 -14.87
CA GLY A 323 -1.10 16.55 -14.54
C GLY A 323 -0.57 15.36 -13.74
N ARG A 324 0.72 15.36 -13.38
CA ARG A 324 1.35 14.28 -12.62
C ARG A 324 1.45 14.64 -11.16
N VAL A 325 1.15 13.69 -10.28
CA VAL A 325 1.50 13.81 -8.86
C VAL A 325 3.03 13.72 -8.76
N SER A 326 3.67 14.78 -8.29
CA SER A 326 5.15 14.89 -8.25
C SER A 326 5.79 13.92 -7.26
N ARG A 327 5.05 13.52 -6.24
CA ARG A 327 5.51 12.59 -5.20
C ARG A 327 5.80 11.20 -5.75
N HIS A 328 6.90 10.62 -5.29
CA HIS A 328 7.14 9.19 -5.47
C HIS A 328 6.18 8.34 -4.64
N MET A 329 5.82 7.16 -5.15
CA MET A 329 4.98 6.20 -4.44
C MET A 329 5.58 5.80 -3.09
N SER A 330 6.91 5.69 -2.99
CA SER A 330 7.64 5.38 -1.76
C SER A 330 7.46 6.40 -0.63
N HIS A 331 7.13 7.64 -0.95
CA HIS A 331 6.92 8.69 0.06
C HIS A 331 5.61 8.48 0.82
N THR A 332 4.52 8.21 0.11
CA THR A 332 3.18 8.00 0.69
C THR A 332 2.81 6.54 0.91
N GLY A 333 3.67 5.64 0.53
CA GLY A 333 3.49 4.19 0.60
C GLY A 333 2.55 3.63 -0.48
N GLY A 334 3.04 2.69 -1.25
CA GLY A 334 2.31 1.97 -2.30
C GLY A 334 1.30 0.95 -1.78
#